data_477a859e2fce21593218ebc35e3d462a
#
_entry.id   477a859e2fce21593218ebc35e3d462a
#
_cell.length_a   1.000
_cell.length_b   1.000
_cell.length_c   1.000
_cell.angle_alpha   90.00
_cell.angle_beta   90.00
_cell.angle_gamma   90.00
#
_symmetry.space_group_name_H-M   'P 1'
#
loop_
_entity.id
_entity.type
_entity.pdbx_description
1 polymer ?
#
loop_
_entity_poly.entity_id
_entity_poly.type
_entity_poly.pdbx_seq_one_letter_code
_entity_poly.pdbx_strand_id
1 'polypeptide(L)'
;MKNSFSELLSEFISQSGTSKNEIIRACDIDRSSFFKFLNGSRIPTNEQLNKICSKLQFTAPEEKALRLEYARVTIGERKVLTHQRIAQLLWKMEETENSKTVERKSDYCAGTEIKETTVNGKARVIELLVNTIIQELAEGTGRCEIDAFLPSEADEILNWIVSFISGEQGDGIKFRHLIELPARNNQADQMVIDRLKFALLCTLVNPSSYSGYYYYSGDSISSSLGVLYAYSLVAEHRVVLMNERMDKAIVITEQECCKDYKSHFLSALNCAHPIMKKVDCQRASEELSCPVLYLYGSRVGSDRTDVNNSVKYISLAGIKRIAGLGSFSDESTSKTISSNERVRKLNEIRNEIGTHVFIIDERNIPPAQTWCVALSGKDKLIFYKADSEYFFIITEPEVVQAFYRFMSELPDSGYLLRNDLALDIIDGLIAGVSNQ
;
A
#
# COMPACT_ATOMS: atom_id res chain seq x y z
N MET A 1 -27.41 12.38 -20.91
CA MET A 1 -27.54 11.11 -20.17
C MET A 1 -27.18 11.41 -18.72
N LYS A 2 -27.94 10.89 -17.76
CA LYS A 2 -27.56 10.93 -16.35
C LYS A 2 -26.34 10.03 -16.17
N ASN A 3 -25.41 10.45 -15.33
CA ASN A 3 -24.28 9.62 -14.90
C ASN A 3 -24.57 9.03 -13.51
N SER A 4 -23.83 8.03 -13.10
CA SER A 4 -24.01 7.33 -11.82
C SER A 4 -24.01 8.28 -10.60
N PHE A 5 -23.14 9.29 -10.60
CA PHE A 5 -23.10 10.32 -9.57
C PHE A 5 -24.41 11.11 -9.49
N SER A 6 -24.94 11.56 -10.63
CA SER A 6 -26.17 12.38 -10.66
C SER A 6 -27.42 11.57 -10.26
N GLU A 7 -27.43 10.28 -10.56
CA GLU A 7 -28.49 9.35 -10.14
C GLU A 7 -28.46 9.16 -8.62
N LEU A 8 -27.31 8.83 -8.08
CA LEU A 8 -27.10 8.61 -6.64
C LEU A 8 -27.37 9.89 -5.83
N LEU A 9 -26.88 11.06 -6.30
CA LEU A 9 -27.18 12.35 -5.66
C LEU A 9 -28.68 12.65 -5.65
N SER A 10 -29.39 12.38 -6.76
CA SER A 10 -30.84 12.59 -6.86
C SER A 10 -31.61 11.67 -5.91
N GLU A 11 -31.17 10.42 -5.78
CA GLU A 11 -31.74 9.44 -4.85
C GLU A 11 -31.59 9.90 -3.39
N PHE A 12 -30.38 10.25 -2.99
CA PHE A 12 -30.10 10.70 -1.62
C PHE A 12 -30.86 11.98 -1.26
N ILE A 13 -30.99 12.94 -2.18
CA ILE A 13 -31.82 14.12 -1.97
C ILE A 13 -33.29 13.74 -1.76
N SER A 14 -33.80 12.78 -2.53
CA SER A 14 -35.19 12.33 -2.36
C SER A 14 -35.42 11.63 -1.02
N GLN A 15 -34.43 10.88 -0.55
CA GLN A 15 -34.49 10.15 0.73
C GLN A 15 -34.34 11.08 1.94
N SER A 16 -33.55 12.16 1.82
CA SER A 16 -33.29 13.09 2.93
C SER A 16 -34.53 13.92 3.36
N GLY A 17 -35.59 13.95 2.56
CA GLY A 17 -36.77 14.80 2.81
C GLY A 17 -36.47 16.30 2.70
N THR A 18 -35.26 16.74 2.42
CA THR A 18 -34.87 18.15 2.30
C THR A 18 -35.29 18.70 0.94
N SER A 19 -35.93 19.83 0.92
CA SER A 19 -36.34 20.43 -0.34
C SER A 19 -35.16 20.93 -1.17
N LYS A 20 -35.24 20.78 -2.52
CA LYS A 20 -34.17 21.23 -3.42
C LYS A 20 -33.87 22.74 -3.25
N ASN A 21 -34.90 23.56 -2.96
CA ASN A 21 -34.72 24.98 -2.73
C ASN A 21 -33.99 25.30 -1.42
N GLU A 22 -34.16 24.48 -0.40
CA GLU A 22 -33.41 24.58 0.86
C GLU A 22 -31.92 24.25 0.65
N ILE A 23 -31.60 23.20 -0.10
CA ILE A 23 -30.22 22.83 -0.41
C ILE A 23 -29.55 23.95 -1.22
N ILE A 24 -30.22 24.47 -2.26
CA ILE A 24 -29.74 25.58 -3.09
C ILE A 24 -29.36 26.78 -2.23
N ARG A 25 -30.25 27.21 -1.32
CA ARG A 25 -30.02 28.36 -0.44
C ARG A 25 -28.91 28.11 0.57
N ALA A 26 -28.92 26.94 1.23
CA ALA A 26 -27.95 26.61 2.27
C ALA A 26 -26.54 26.40 1.72
N CYS A 27 -26.39 25.91 0.49
CA CYS A 27 -25.10 25.66 -0.14
C CYS A 27 -24.62 26.86 -0.98
N ASP A 28 -25.40 27.91 -1.12
CA ASP A 28 -25.11 29.06 -1.98
C ASP A 28 -24.74 28.63 -3.43
N ILE A 29 -25.59 27.77 -3.99
CA ILE A 29 -25.42 27.25 -5.35
C ILE A 29 -26.48 27.86 -6.24
N ASP A 30 -26.06 28.33 -7.42
CA ASP A 30 -27.03 28.79 -8.43
C ASP A 30 -28.02 27.68 -8.80
N ARG A 31 -29.31 28.06 -8.87
CA ARG A 31 -30.41 27.11 -9.16
C ARG A 31 -30.18 26.35 -10.46
N SER A 32 -29.76 27.02 -11.53
CA SER A 32 -29.49 26.37 -12.82
C SER A 32 -28.36 25.38 -12.71
N SER A 33 -27.30 25.73 -11.99
CA SER A 33 -26.13 24.83 -11.74
C SER A 33 -26.55 23.60 -10.94
N PHE A 34 -27.33 23.76 -9.87
CA PHE A 34 -27.82 22.65 -9.07
C PHE A 34 -28.66 21.66 -9.89
N PHE A 35 -29.57 22.12 -10.73
CA PHE A 35 -30.32 21.22 -11.61
C PHE A 35 -29.46 20.57 -12.68
N LYS A 36 -28.36 21.21 -13.13
CA LYS A 36 -27.37 20.59 -14.02
C LYS A 36 -26.62 19.48 -13.32
N PHE A 37 -26.36 19.58 -12.01
CA PHE A 37 -25.79 18.49 -11.24
C PHE A 37 -26.72 17.28 -11.18
N LEU A 38 -28.00 17.47 -10.92
CA LEU A 38 -29.00 16.40 -10.83
C LEU A 38 -29.29 15.70 -12.15
N ASN A 39 -29.12 16.39 -13.26
CA ASN A 39 -29.35 15.80 -14.59
C ASN A 39 -28.02 15.28 -15.24
N GLY A 40 -26.88 15.46 -14.56
CA GLY A 40 -25.57 14.99 -15.01
C GLY A 40 -24.93 15.83 -16.13
N SER A 41 -25.51 16.99 -16.49
CA SER A 41 -24.93 17.87 -17.52
C SER A 41 -23.77 18.74 -17.01
N ARG A 42 -23.58 18.81 -15.70
CA ARG A 42 -22.44 19.43 -15.04
C ARG A 42 -22.10 18.67 -13.77
N ILE A 43 -20.82 18.63 -13.41
CA ILE A 43 -20.33 18.08 -12.16
C ILE A 43 -20.07 19.24 -11.19
N PRO A 44 -20.47 19.15 -9.90
CA PRO A 44 -20.14 20.17 -8.90
C PRO A 44 -18.63 20.24 -8.69
N THR A 45 -18.13 21.37 -8.21
CA THR A 45 -16.77 21.43 -7.66
C THR A 45 -16.71 20.67 -6.34
N ASN A 46 -15.50 20.29 -5.89
CA ASN A 46 -15.32 19.61 -4.60
C ASN A 46 -15.88 20.44 -3.44
N GLU A 47 -15.72 21.78 -3.47
CA GLU A 47 -16.30 22.68 -2.49
C GLU A 47 -17.84 22.63 -2.50
N GLN A 48 -18.46 22.66 -3.68
CA GLN A 48 -19.92 22.55 -3.81
C GLN A 48 -20.44 21.19 -3.33
N LEU A 49 -19.73 20.10 -3.66
CA LEU A 49 -20.05 18.77 -3.14
C LEU A 49 -19.97 18.73 -1.63
N ASN A 50 -18.94 19.30 -1.03
CA ASN A 50 -18.77 19.36 0.43
C ASN A 50 -19.92 20.12 1.10
N LYS A 51 -20.37 21.25 0.55
CA LYS A 51 -21.53 21.99 1.05
C LYS A 51 -22.82 21.16 0.98
N ILE A 52 -23.02 20.43 -0.12
CA ILE A 52 -24.17 19.53 -0.29
C ILE A 52 -24.13 18.40 0.74
N CYS A 53 -22.98 17.71 0.91
CA CYS A 53 -22.82 16.65 1.88
C CYS A 53 -23.07 17.12 3.31
N SER A 54 -22.57 18.30 3.67
CA SER A 54 -22.81 18.90 5.00
C SER A 54 -24.29 19.20 5.25
N LYS A 55 -25.01 19.72 4.25
CA LYS A 55 -26.43 20.06 4.39
C LYS A 55 -27.31 18.82 4.48
N LEU A 56 -26.98 17.76 3.74
CA LEU A 56 -27.78 16.55 3.70
C LEU A 56 -27.49 15.59 4.87
N GLN A 57 -26.44 15.82 5.65
CA GLN A 57 -26.06 15.03 6.83
C GLN A 57 -26.02 13.51 6.55
N PHE A 58 -25.37 13.12 5.47
CA PHE A 58 -25.24 11.73 5.08
C PHE A 58 -24.62 10.88 6.19
N THR A 59 -25.02 9.63 6.24
CA THR A 59 -24.25 8.61 6.97
C THR A 59 -22.88 8.40 6.33
N ALA A 60 -21.90 7.92 7.09
CA ALA A 60 -20.56 7.69 6.55
C ALA A 60 -20.53 6.76 5.32
N PRO A 61 -21.32 5.67 5.24
CA PRO A 61 -21.42 4.85 4.02
C PRO A 61 -22.02 5.60 2.82
N GLU A 62 -23.05 6.40 3.02
CA GLU A 62 -23.68 7.19 1.94
C GLU A 62 -22.75 8.25 1.39
N GLU A 63 -22.08 9.00 2.27
CA GLU A 63 -21.08 9.99 1.85
C GLU A 63 -19.94 9.32 1.08
N LYS A 64 -19.44 8.18 1.55
CA LYS A 64 -18.40 7.41 0.87
C LYS A 64 -18.85 6.95 -0.52
N ALA A 65 -20.07 6.43 -0.65
CA ALA A 65 -20.62 6.02 -1.93
C ALA A 65 -20.74 7.17 -2.92
N LEU A 66 -21.26 8.33 -2.46
CA LEU A 66 -21.41 9.51 -3.30
C LEU A 66 -20.06 10.09 -3.75
N ARG A 67 -19.07 10.14 -2.85
CA ARG A 67 -17.71 10.59 -3.18
C ARG A 67 -16.99 9.66 -4.15
N LEU A 68 -17.23 8.35 -4.04
CA LEU A 68 -16.67 7.36 -4.97
C LEU A 68 -17.24 7.59 -6.39
N GLU A 69 -18.54 7.77 -6.53
CA GLU A 69 -19.16 8.06 -7.83
C GLU A 69 -18.74 9.43 -8.38
N TYR A 70 -18.58 10.42 -7.52
CA TYR A 70 -18.01 11.73 -7.90
C TYR A 70 -16.59 11.57 -8.45
N ALA A 71 -15.73 10.82 -7.77
CA ALA A 71 -14.37 10.54 -8.22
C ALA A 71 -14.35 9.78 -9.57
N ARG A 72 -15.23 8.77 -9.75
CA ARG A 72 -15.35 8.05 -11.03
C ARG A 72 -15.66 8.97 -12.21
N VAL A 73 -16.52 9.95 -11.99
CA VAL A 73 -16.92 10.88 -13.05
C VAL A 73 -15.88 12.00 -13.27
N THR A 74 -15.16 12.39 -12.22
CA THR A 74 -14.19 13.49 -12.25
C THR A 74 -12.82 13.06 -12.75
N ILE A 75 -12.27 11.98 -12.19
CA ILE A 75 -10.91 11.52 -12.51
C ILE A 75 -10.89 10.26 -13.38
N GLY A 76 -12.03 9.60 -13.55
CA GLY A 76 -12.20 8.39 -14.36
C GLY A 76 -12.10 7.11 -13.55
N GLU A 77 -12.88 6.11 -13.95
CA GLU A 77 -13.02 4.82 -13.26
C GLU A 77 -11.68 4.10 -13.07
N ARG A 78 -10.83 4.09 -14.09
CA ARG A 78 -9.51 3.44 -14.04
C ARG A 78 -8.62 4.00 -12.95
N LYS A 79 -8.58 5.32 -12.80
CA LYS A 79 -7.77 5.98 -11.75
C LYS A 79 -8.32 5.69 -10.36
N VAL A 80 -9.65 5.70 -10.21
CA VAL A 80 -10.31 5.34 -8.95
C VAL A 80 -9.95 3.92 -8.53
N LEU A 81 -9.94 2.97 -9.47
CA LEU A 81 -9.51 1.59 -9.18
C LEU A 81 -8.04 1.53 -8.75
N THR A 82 -7.16 2.29 -9.40
CA THR A 82 -5.74 2.38 -8.98
C THR A 82 -5.62 2.94 -7.57
N HIS A 83 -6.35 4.01 -7.24
CA HIS A 83 -6.38 4.60 -5.90
C HIS A 83 -6.87 3.61 -4.84
N GLN A 84 -7.93 2.85 -5.13
CA GLN A 84 -8.43 1.81 -4.23
C GLN A 84 -7.40 0.71 -3.99
N ARG A 85 -6.63 0.30 -5.00
CA ARG A 85 -5.57 -0.71 -4.87
C ARG A 85 -4.40 -0.21 -4.02
N ILE A 86 -3.99 1.04 -4.21
CA ILE A 86 -2.96 1.66 -3.37
C ILE A 86 -3.45 1.75 -1.93
N ALA A 87 -4.68 2.21 -1.69
CA ALA A 87 -5.26 2.24 -0.35
C ALA A 87 -5.31 0.85 0.28
N GLN A 88 -5.70 -0.19 -0.47
CA GLN A 88 -5.68 -1.58 -0.01
C GLN A 88 -4.26 -2.08 0.31
N LEU A 89 -3.26 -1.71 -0.48
CA LEU A 89 -1.86 -2.04 -0.19
C LEU A 89 -1.42 -1.41 1.13
N LEU A 90 -1.71 -0.12 1.33
CA LEU A 90 -1.41 0.58 2.58
C LEU A 90 -2.11 -0.06 3.78
N TRP A 91 -3.40 -0.46 3.63
CA TRP A 91 -4.12 -1.22 4.67
C TRP A 91 -3.42 -2.53 5.03
N LYS A 92 -3.03 -3.32 4.04
CA LYS A 92 -2.33 -4.58 4.27
C LYS A 92 -0.97 -4.39 4.93
N MET A 93 -0.24 -3.34 4.59
CA MET A 93 1.04 -3.00 5.23
C MET A 93 0.86 -2.77 6.74
N GLU A 94 -0.13 -1.97 7.12
CA GLU A 94 -0.42 -1.69 8.53
C GLU A 94 -0.97 -2.92 9.27
N GLU A 95 -1.87 -3.69 8.65
CA GLU A 95 -2.42 -4.92 9.22
C GLU A 95 -1.32 -5.96 9.49
N THR A 96 -0.41 -6.13 8.54
CA THR A 96 0.68 -7.11 8.67
C THR A 96 1.66 -6.70 9.77
N GLU A 97 1.96 -5.43 9.91
CA GLU A 97 2.80 -4.92 11.00
C GLU A 97 2.16 -5.13 12.37
N ASN A 98 0.88 -4.81 12.49
CA ASN A 98 0.13 -4.99 13.74
C ASN A 98 -0.06 -6.48 14.11
N SER A 99 -0.05 -7.37 13.13
CA SER A 99 -0.23 -8.82 13.37
C SER A 99 1.05 -9.55 13.78
N LYS A 100 2.22 -8.92 13.72
CA LYS A 100 3.47 -9.48 14.29
C LYS A 100 3.38 -9.73 15.80
N THR A 101 2.48 -9.03 16.50
CA THR A 101 2.25 -9.18 17.93
C THR A 101 1.30 -10.31 18.30
N VAL A 102 0.65 -10.95 17.33
CA VAL A 102 -0.29 -12.05 17.55
C VAL A 102 0.30 -13.33 16.97
N GLU A 103 0.63 -14.29 17.83
CA GLU A 103 1.01 -15.65 17.41
C GLU A 103 -0.10 -16.26 16.54
N ARG A 104 0.06 -16.20 15.22
CA ARG A 104 -0.77 -16.98 14.30
C ARG A 104 -0.21 -18.40 14.24
N LYS A 105 -0.86 -19.32 14.92
CA LYS A 105 -0.66 -20.76 14.65
C LYS A 105 -1.02 -21.00 13.19
N SER A 106 -0.01 -21.36 12.37
CA SER A 106 -0.30 -21.84 11.02
C SER A 106 -1.01 -23.20 11.17
N ASP A 107 -2.19 -23.33 10.59
CA ASP A 107 -2.95 -24.59 10.56
C ASP A 107 -2.28 -25.68 9.70
N TYR A 108 -1.16 -25.38 9.09
CA TYR A 108 -0.38 -26.36 8.34
C TYR A 108 0.54 -27.13 9.27
N CYS A 109 0.11 -28.35 9.57
CA CYS A 109 0.92 -29.29 10.36
C CYS A 109 2.18 -29.67 9.60
N ALA A 110 3.34 -29.38 10.16
CA ALA A 110 4.60 -29.90 9.70
C ALA A 110 4.58 -31.44 9.75
N GLY A 111 4.94 -32.12 8.64
CA GLY A 111 5.39 -33.47 8.77
C GLY A 111 4.94 -34.56 7.82
N THR A 112 4.35 -34.25 6.68
CA THR A 112 4.18 -35.29 5.65
C THR A 112 5.43 -35.31 4.77
N GLU A 113 6.23 -36.39 4.90
CA GLU A 113 7.35 -36.64 3.98
C GLU A 113 6.83 -36.63 2.53
N ILE A 114 7.43 -35.79 1.68
CA ILE A 114 7.03 -35.68 0.27
C ILE A 114 7.50 -36.97 -0.43
N LYS A 115 6.57 -37.90 -0.64
CA LYS A 115 6.81 -39.16 -1.34
C LYS A 115 6.39 -39.16 -2.80
N GLU A 116 5.57 -38.20 -3.18
CA GLU A 116 4.99 -38.10 -4.52
C GLU A 116 5.89 -37.26 -5.44
N THR A 117 6.22 -37.82 -6.60
CA THR A 117 6.97 -37.11 -7.64
C THR A 117 6.04 -36.23 -8.50
N THR A 118 4.74 -36.46 -8.45
CA THR A 118 3.72 -35.72 -9.24
C THR A 118 2.49 -35.48 -8.37
N VAL A 119 2.03 -34.24 -8.31
CA VAL A 119 0.86 -33.82 -7.53
C VAL A 119 -0.16 -33.18 -8.43
N ASN A 120 -1.45 -33.50 -8.23
CA ASN A 120 -2.58 -32.94 -8.95
C ASN A 120 -3.60 -32.33 -7.98
N GLY A 121 -4.13 -31.18 -8.35
CA GLY A 121 -5.08 -30.39 -7.60
C GLY A 121 -4.44 -29.18 -6.91
N LYS A 122 -5.08 -28.00 -7.05
CA LYS A 122 -4.52 -26.72 -6.58
C LYS A 122 -4.18 -26.73 -5.09
N ALA A 123 -5.09 -27.21 -4.24
CA ALA A 123 -4.85 -27.29 -2.79
C ALA A 123 -3.66 -28.19 -2.45
N ARG A 124 -3.50 -29.33 -3.12
CA ARG A 124 -2.37 -30.22 -2.93
C ARG A 124 -1.04 -29.65 -3.42
N VAL A 125 -1.06 -28.84 -4.50
CA VAL A 125 0.13 -28.12 -4.98
C VAL A 125 0.56 -27.07 -3.95
N ILE A 126 -0.39 -26.32 -3.36
CA ILE A 126 -0.08 -25.37 -2.29
C ILE A 126 0.49 -26.06 -1.06
N GLU A 127 -0.12 -27.17 -0.63
CA GLU A 127 0.38 -27.99 0.47
C GLU A 127 1.80 -28.51 0.19
N LEU A 128 2.07 -28.95 -1.03
CA LEU A 128 3.40 -29.37 -1.46
C LEU A 128 4.42 -28.24 -1.34
N LEU A 129 4.09 -27.02 -1.79
CA LEU A 129 5.00 -25.86 -1.69
C LEU A 129 5.32 -25.52 -0.23
N VAL A 130 4.29 -25.48 0.62
CA VAL A 130 4.43 -25.23 2.07
C VAL A 130 5.34 -26.30 2.70
N ASN A 131 5.04 -27.58 2.46
CA ASN A 131 5.81 -28.68 3.00
C ASN A 131 7.27 -28.68 2.49
N THR A 132 7.50 -28.31 1.23
CA THR A 132 8.85 -28.16 0.69
C THR A 132 9.64 -27.11 1.46
N ILE A 133 9.08 -25.92 1.70
CA ILE A 133 9.74 -24.85 2.46
C ILE A 133 10.04 -25.30 3.90
N ILE A 134 9.08 -25.94 4.57
CA ILE A 134 9.24 -26.43 5.95
C ILE A 134 10.32 -27.52 6.03
N GLN A 135 10.35 -28.46 5.09
CA GLN A 135 11.35 -29.53 5.06
C GLN A 135 12.76 -29.00 4.78
N GLU A 136 12.91 -28.09 3.81
CA GLU A 136 14.21 -27.47 3.53
C GLU A 136 14.74 -26.70 4.75
N LEU A 137 13.86 -26.01 5.47
CA LEU A 137 14.24 -25.32 6.70
C LEU A 137 14.69 -26.30 7.80
N ALA A 138 14.00 -27.44 7.94
CA ALA A 138 14.35 -28.48 8.91
C ALA A 138 15.66 -29.17 8.56
N GLU A 139 15.89 -29.50 7.29
CA GLU A 139 17.13 -30.12 6.79
C GLU A 139 18.34 -29.16 6.87
N GLY A 140 18.10 -27.86 6.64
CA GLY A 140 19.10 -26.79 6.74
C GLY A 140 19.40 -26.32 8.17
N THR A 141 19.01 -27.06 9.20
CA THR A 141 19.21 -26.70 10.62
C THR A 141 18.65 -25.32 10.98
N GLY A 142 17.48 -25.01 10.44
CA GLY A 142 16.78 -23.74 10.66
C GLY A 142 17.19 -22.62 9.70
N ARG A 143 17.91 -22.93 8.62
CA ARG A 143 18.26 -21.99 7.55
C ARG A 143 18.08 -22.61 6.18
N CYS A 144 17.46 -21.86 5.27
CA CYS A 144 17.37 -22.31 3.87
C CYS A 144 17.30 -21.10 2.91
N GLU A 145 17.64 -21.36 1.65
CA GLU A 145 17.48 -20.42 0.54
C GLU A 145 16.41 -20.98 -0.40
N ILE A 146 15.39 -20.18 -0.66
CA ILE A 146 14.29 -20.52 -1.56
C ILE A 146 14.26 -19.53 -2.70
N ASP A 147 14.33 -20.04 -3.91
CA ASP A 147 14.23 -19.29 -5.15
C ASP A 147 12.88 -19.59 -5.80
N ALA A 148 12.05 -18.59 -5.95
CA ALA A 148 10.68 -18.77 -6.42
C ALA A 148 10.38 -17.91 -7.66
N PHE A 149 9.82 -18.57 -8.67
CA PHE A 149 9.13 -17.93 -9.76
C PHE A 149 7.65 -18.32 -9.64
N LEU A 150 6.86 -17.43 -9.03
CA LEU A 150 5.45 -17.65 -8.73
C LEU A 150 4.59 -16.55 -9.35
N PRO A 151 3.34 -16.86 -9.77
CA PRO A 151 2.43 -15.86 -10.27
C PRO A 151 1.92 -14.97 -9.13
N SER A 152 1.66 -13.73 -9.47
CA SER A 152 1.06 -12.75 -8.54
C SER A 152 -0.34 -13.12 -8.07
N GLU A 153 -1.02 -13.97 -8.82
CA GLU A 153 -2.39 -14.46 -8.58
C GLU A 153 -2.44 -15.69 -7.65
N ALA A 154 -1.28 -16.17 -7.20
CA ALA A 154 -1.19 -17.28 -6.23
C ALA A 154 -1.46 -16.81 -4.79
N ASP A 155 -2.57 -16.12 -4.57
CA ASP A 155 -2.89 -15.43 -3.31
C ASP A 155 -2.75 -16.32 -2.06
N GLU A 156 -3.14 -17.60 -2.14
CA GLU A 156 -3.10 -18.53 -1.00
C GLU A 156 -1.67 -18.78 -0.52
N ILE A 157 -0.77 -19.18 -1.45
CA ILE A 157 0.63 -19.43 -1.10
C ILE A 157 1.37 -18.14 -0.76
N LEU A 158 1.08 -17.04 -1.47
CA LEU A 158 1.72 -15.76 -1.20
C LEU A 158 1.30 -15.18 0.16
N ASN A 159 0.04 -15.29 0.56
CA ASN A 159 -0.41 -14.91 1.91
C ASN A 159 0.22 -15.80 2.99
N TRP A 160 0.38 -17.09 2.73
CA TRP A 160 1.09 -17.98 3.65
C TRP A 160 2.57 -17.55 3.78
N ILE A 161 3.26 -17.27 2.67
CA ILE A 161 4.65 -16.77 2.68
C ILE A 161 4.75 -15.47 3.49
N VAL A 162 3.85 -14.50 3.30
CA VAL A 162 3.83 -13.26 4.10
C VAL A 162 3.72 -13.58 5.59
N SER A 163 2.77 -14.45 5.97
CA SER A 163 2.56 -14.83 7.36
C SER A 163 3.77 -15.58 7.94
N PHE A 164 4.38 -16.45 7.16
CA PHE A 164 5.54 -17.24 7.57
C PHE A 164 6.79 -16.38 7.76
N ILE A 165 7.09 -15.49 6.81
CA ILE A 165 8.23 -14.56 6.87
C ILE A 165 8.07 -13.53 8.01
N SER A 166 6.82 -13.21 8.37
CA SER A 166 6.52 -12.30 9.49
C SER A 166 6.71 -12.95 10.87
N GLY A 167 6.73 -14.29 10.95
CA GLY A 167 6.90 -15.05 12.18
C GLY A 167 8.37 -15.28 12.54
N GLU A 168 8.62 -15.81 13.74
CA GLU A 168 9.96 -16.10 14.26
C GLU A 168 10.79 -17.06 13.35
N GLN A 169 10.11 -17.98 12.67
CA GLN A 169 10.75 -18.92 11.74
C GLN A 169 11.24 -18.25 10.44
N GLY A 170 10.69 -17.07 10.12
CA GLY A 170 11.05 -16.34 8.91
C GLY A 170 12.49 -15.87 8.86
N ASP A 171 13.13 -15.66 9.99
CA ASP A 171 14.54 -15.21 10.06
C ASP A 171 15.54 -16.26 9.54
N GLY A 172 15.13 -17.53 9.49
CA GLY A 172 15.94 -18.62 8.92
C GLY A 172 15.87 -18.73 7.39
N ILE A 173 14.97 -18.01 6.73
CA ILE A 173 14.76 -18.12 5.29
C ILE A 173 15.37 -16.93 4.55
N LYS A 174 16.01 -17.23 3.41
CA LYS A 174 16.28 -16.26 2.35
C LYS A 174 15.41 -16.59 1.16
N PHE A 175 14.33 -15.87 1.00
CA PHE A 175 13.35 -16.04 -0.07
C PHE A 175 13.61 -15.02 -1.17
N ARG A 176 13.99 -15.48 -2.37
CA ARG A 176 14.16 -14.65 -3.56
C ARG A 176 12.99 -14.92 -4.52
N HIS A 177 12.23 -13.90 -4.83
CA HIS A 177 11.03 -14.01 -5.65
C HIS A 177 11.23 -13.24 -6.96
N LEU A 178 11.20 -13.95 -8.08
CA LEU A 178 11.25 -13.39 -9.41
C LEU A 178 9.82 -13.26 -9.95
N ILE A 179 9.46 -12.09 -10.45
CA ILE A 179 8.11 -11.74 -10.91
C ILE A 179 8.18 -11.21 -12.34
N GLU A 180 7.34 -11.77 -13.22
CA GLU A 180 7.15 -11.25 -14.55
C GLU A 180 6.13 -10.12 -14.56
N LEU A 181 6.53 -8.96 -15.07
CA LEU A 181 5.64 -7.83 -15.33
C LEU A 181 5.22 -7.80 -16.79
N PRO A 182 4.02 -7.30 -17.13
CA PRO A 182 3.62 -7.13 -18.52
C PRO A 182 4.57 -6.17 -19.24
N ALA A 183 4.71 -6.33 -20.55
CA ALA A 183 5.47 -5.39 -21.36
C ALA A 183 4.94 -3.96 -21.15
N ARG A 184 5.86 -3.00 -21.09
CA ARG A 184 5.52 -1.59 -20.84
C ARG A 184 4.53 -1.08 -21.88
N ASN A 185 3.35 -0.74 -21.43
CA ASN A 185 2.33 -0.08 -22.24
C ASN A 185 1.53 0.87 -21.35
N ASN A 186 0.88 1.87 -21.94
CA ASN A 186 0.09 2.87 -21.19
C ASN A 186 -1.10 2.31 -20.39
N GLN A 187 -1.27 0.99 -20.32
CA GLN A 187 -2.37 0.33 -19.61
C GLN A 187 -1.91 -0.49 -18.39
N ALA A 188 -0.61 -0.49 -18.08
CA ALA A 188 0.00 -1.43 -17.15
C ALA A 188 -0.10 -1.05 -15.66
N ASP A 189 -0.32 0.23 -15.30
CA ASP A 189 -0.24 0.74 -13.90
C ASP A 189 -0.96 -0.15 -12.87
N GLN A 190 -2.20 -0.58 -13.16
CA GLN A 190 -2.99 -1.37 -12.23
C GLN A 190 -2.47 -2.81 -12.09
N MET A 191 -2.10 -3.41 -13.22
CA MET A 191 -1.58 -4.78 -13.24
C MET A 191 -0.23 -4.88 -12.53
N VAL A 192 0.60 -3.85 -12.62
CA VAL A 192 1.92 -3.82 -11.97
C VAL A 192 1.77 -3.77 -10.46
N ILE A 193 0.89 -2.90 -9.93
CA ILE A 193 0.63 -2.83 -8.48
C ILE A 193 0.08 -4.17 -7.97
N ASP A 194 -0.87 -4.78 -8.67
CA ASP A 194 -1.43 -6.08 -8.27
C ASP A 194 -0.36 -7.17 -8.26
N ARG A 195 0.51 -7.19 -9.25
CA ARG A 195 1.60 -8.18 -9.33
C ARG A 195 2.67 -7.98 -8.27
N LEU A 196 2.96 -6.74 -7.90
CA LEU A 196 4.01 -6.44 -6.93
C LEU A 196 3.53 -6.37 -5.48
N LYS A 197 2.21 -6.32 -5.22
CA LYS A 197 1.64 -6.12 -3.86
C LYS A 197 2.23 -7.02 -2.79
N PHE A 198 2.36 -8.33 -3.07
CA PHE A 198 2.92 -9.29 -2.12
C PHE A 198 4.42 -9.13 -1.92
N ALA A 199 5.15 -8.90 -3.01
CA ALA A 199 6.58 -8.66 -2.92
C ALA A 199 6.91 -7.38 -2.14
N LEU A 200 6.11 -6.33 -2.33
CA LEU A 200 6.21 -5.11 -1.56
C LEU A 200 5.96 -5.38 -0.06
N LEU A 201 4.89 -6.09 0.26
CA LEU A 201 4.54 -6.46 1.63
C LEU A 201 5.65 -7.29 2.29
N CYS A 202 6.09 -8.39 1.65
CA CYS A 202 7.14 -9.26 2.19
C CYS A 202 8.45 -8.50 2.42
N THR A 203 8.86 -7.66 1.46
CA THR A 203 10.09 -6.86 1.59
C THR A 203 10.02 -5.86 2.74
N LEU A 204 8.87 -5.21 2.95
CA LEU A 204 8.69 -4.24 4.02
C LEU A 204 8.61 -4.90 5.40
N VAL A 205 8.01 -6.08 5.48
CA VAL A 205 7.82 -6.81 6.74
C VAL A 205 9.12 -7.42 7.24
N ASN A 206 9.86 -8.14 6.38
CA ASN A 206 11.14 -8.75 6.74
C ASN A 206 12.14 -8.64 5.59
N PRO A 207 12.84 -7.50 5.47
CA PRO A 207 13.78 -7.24 4.38
C PRO A 207 15.08 -8.07 4.47
N SER A 208 15.33 -8.77 5.57
CA SER A 208 16.46 -9.68 5.71
C SER A 208 16.17 -11.06 5.14
N SER A 209 14.89 -11.45 5.12
CA SER A 209 14.44 -12.76 4.70
C SER A 209 13.84 -12.79 3.31
N TYR A 210 13.36 -11.66 2.79
CA TYR A 210 12.73 -11.61 1.48
C TYR A 210 13.36 -10.58 0.56
N SER A 211 13.56 -10.97 -0.70
CA SER A 211 14.03 -10.11 -1.77
C SER A 211 13.19 -10.34 -3.04
N GLY A 212 12.47 -9.32 -3.48
CA GLY A 212 11.68 -9.34 -4.70
C GLY A 212 12.45 -8.76 -5.88
N TYR A 213 12.33 -9.42 -7.04
CA TYR A 213 12.91 -9.02 -8.31
C TYR A 213 11.85 -9.07 -9.41
N TYR A 214 12.00 -8.25 -10.43
CA TYR A 214 11.10 -8.26 -11.58
C TYR A 214 11.85 -8.12 -12.90
N TYR A 215 11.22 -8.59 -13.97
CA TYR A 215 11.59 -8.35 -15.36
C TYR A 215 10.32 -8.11 -16.19
N TYR A 216 10.46 -7.50 -17.36
CA TYR A 216 9.31 -7.31 -18.24
C TYR A 216 9.15 -8.46 -19.22
N SER A 217 7.90 -8.85 -19.53
CA SER A 217 7.64 -9.84 -20.57
C SER A 217 8.13 -9.29 -21.91
N GLY A 218 8.87 -10.16 -22.63
CA GLY A 218 9.62 -9.76 -23.83
C GLY A 218 11.11 -9.53 -23.61
N ASP A 219 11.58 -9.45 -22.38
CA ASP A 219 13.00 -9.50 -22.07
C ASP A 219 13.58 -10.90 -22.34
N SER A 220 14.87 -11.01 -22.58
CA SER A 220 15.54 -12.28 -22.89
C SER A 220 15.43 -13.35 -21.79
N ILE A 221 15.01 -12.96 -20.59
CA ILE A 221 14.80 -13.86 -19.45
C ILE A 221 13.63 -14.82 -19.71
N SER A 222 12.54 -14.35 -20.34
CA SER A 222 11.33 -15.16 -20.58
C SER A 222 11.60 -16.39 -21.46
N SER A 223 12.62 -16.37 -22.30
CA SER A 223 13.00 -17.49 -23.15
C SER A 223 13.82 -18.57 -22.46
N SER A 224 14.39 -18.30 -21.29
CA SER A 224 15.29 -19.21 -20.57
C SER A 224 14.62 -19.98 -19.42
N LEU A 225 13.43 -19.58 -18.95
CA LEU A 225 12.75 -20.21 -17.80
C LEU A 225 11.84 -21.40 -18.16
N GLY A 226 11.75 -21.79 -19.43
CA GLY A 226 11.27 -23.12 -19.84
C GLY A 226 9.84 -23.20 -20.33
N VAL A 227 9.64 -24.13 -21.25
CA VAL A 227 8.44 -24.27 -22.09
C VAL A 227 7.34 -25.16 -21.48
N LEU A 228 7.63 -25.97 -20.48
CA LEU A 228 6.68 -26.97 -19.97
C LEU A 228 6.05 -26.62 -18.62
N TYR A 229 6.76 -25.87 -17.79
CA TYR A 229 6.30 -25.47 -16.46
C TYR A 229 6.48 -23.98 -16.29
N ALA A 230 5.36 -23.29 -16.14
CA ALA A 230 5.34 -21.82 -16.08
C ALA A 230 5.96 -21.28 -14.79
N TYR A 231 5.90 -22.05 -13.70
CA TYR A 231 6.33 -21.60 -12.37
C TYR A 231 7.23 -22.62 -11.68
N SER A 232 8.08 -22.14 -10.79
CA SER A 232 9.01 -22.99 -10.05
C SER A 232 9.27 -22.46 -8.64
N LEU A 233 9.57 -23.42 -7.74
CA LEU A 233 10.18 -23.18 -6.44
C LEU A 233 11.43 -24.04 -6.37
N VAL A 234 12.58 -23.41 -6.22
CA VAL A 234 13.90 -24.05 -6.24
C VAL A 234 14.51 -23.91 -4.85
N ALA A 235 14.82 -25.01 -4.22
CA ALA A 235 15.50 -25.09 -2.95
C ALA A 235 16.84 -25.83 -3.10
N GLU A 236 17.50 -26.12 -2.02
CA GLU A 236 18.80 -26.80 -2.08
C GLU A 236 18.70 -28.27 -2.48
N HIS A 237 17.66 -28.96 -1.95
CA HIS A 237 17.49 -30.41 -2.14
C HIS A 237 16.28 -30.74 -3.02
N ARG A 238 15.44 -29.78 -3.36
CA ARG A 238 14.20 -30.00 -4.09
C ARG A 238 13.90 -28.86 -5.07
N VAL A 239 13.34 -29.25 -6.21
CA VAL A 239 12.75 -28.32 -7.17
C VAL A 239 11.29 -28.72 -7.38
N VAL A 240 10.39 -27.79 -7.21
CA VAL A 240 8.97 -27.96 -7.53
C VAL A 240 8.65 -27.18 -8.79
N LEU A 241 8.24 -27.87 -9.84
CA LEU A 241 7.83 -27.27 -11.10
C LEU A 241 6.32 -27.31 -11.22
N MET A 242 5.69 -26.22 -11.61
CA MET A 242 4.24 -26.07 -11.65
C MET A 242 3.76 -25.59 -13.00
N ASN A 243 2.60 -26.09 -13.43
CA ASN A 243 1.95 -25.58 -14.62
C ASN A 243 1.35 -24.17 -14.39
N GLU A 244 0.90 -23.50 -15.46
CA GLU A 244 0.36 -22.14 -15.44
C GLU A 244 -0.84 -21.98 -14.48
N ARG A 245 -1.67 -23.02 -14.31
CA ARG A 245 -2.83 -22.99 -13.40
C ARG A 245 -2.49 -23.33 -11.95
N MET A 246 -1.26 -23.75 -11.67
CA MET A 246 -0.83 -24.24 -10.36
C MET A 246 -1.72 -25.38 -9.82
N ASP A 247 -2.25 -26.21 -10.70
CA ASP A 247 -3.06 -27.38 -10.36
C ASP A 247 -2.33 -28.70 -10.62
N LYS A 248 -1.11 -28.64 -11.16
CA LYS A 248 -0.20 -29.77 -11.34
C LYS A 248 1.20 -29.37 -11.00
N ALA A 249 1.91 -30.24 -10.27
CA ALA A 249 3.29 -30.02 -9.92
C ALA A 249 4.10 -31.32 -10.06
N ILE A 250 5.39 -31.17 -10.35
CA ILE A 250 6.40 -32.25 -10.33
C ILE A 250 7.47 -31.86 -9.33
N VAL A 251 7.90 -32.83 -8.53
CA VAL A 251 9.01 -32.68 -7.58
C VAL A 251 10.23 -33.38 -8.14
N ILE A 252 11.35 -32.67 -8.18
CA ILE A 252 12.67 -33.17 -8.54
C ILE A 252 13.55 -33.14 -7.29
N THR A 253 14.18 -34.26 -6.97
CA THR A 253 15.07 -34.42 -5.82
C THR A 253 16.47 -34.83 -6.22
N GLU A 254 16.71 -35.01 -7.52
CA GLU A 254 18.02 -35.27 -8.06
C GLU A 254 18.95 -34.08 -7.86
N GLN A 255 20.04 -34.27 -7.15
CA GLN A 255 20.96 -33.20 -6.72
C GLN A 255 21.58 -32.41 -7.88
N GLU A 256 21.95 -33.04 -8.98
CA GLU A 256 22.53 -32.38 -10.14
C GLU A 256 21.47 -31.50 -10.82
N CYS A 257 20.25 -32.03 -10.98
CA CYS A 257 19.14 -31.25 -11.50
C CYS A 257 18.80 -30.03 -10.61
N CYS A 258 18.81 -30.20 -9.27
CA CYS A 258 18.57 -29.09 -8.35
C CYS A 258 19.63 -27.98 -8.50
N LYS A 259 20.90 -28.35 -8.63
CA LYS A 259 21.99 -27.39 -8.88
C LYS A 259 21.84 -26.66 -10.21
N ASP A 260 21.45 -27.38 -11.25
CA ASP A 260 21.23 -26.80 -12.58
C ASP A 260 20.08 -25.78 -12.55
N TYR A 261 18.93 -26.13 -11.95
CA TYR A 261 17.81 -25.19 -11.77
C TYR A 261 18.22 -23.98 -10.95
N LYS A 262 18.97 -24.15 -9.86
CA LYS A 262 19.49 -23.05 -9.05
C LYS A 262 20.41 -22.12 -9.85
N SER A 263 21.30 -22.69 -10.65
CA SER A 263 22.20 -21.94 -11.53
C SER A 263 21.42 -21.13 -12.58
N HIS A 264 20.42 -21.74 -13.21
CA HIS A 264 19.56 -21.06 -14.17
C HIS A 264 18.75 -19.93 -13.53
N PHE A 265 18.18 -20.17 -12.36
CA PHE A 265 17.44 -19.12 -11.62
C PHE A 265 18.35 -17.94 -11.27
N LEU A 266 19.56 -18.20 -10.77
CA LEU A 266 20.53 -17.14 -10.44
C LEU A 266 20.96 -16.35 -11.68
N SER A 267 21.09 -17.02 -12.83
CA SER A 267 21.37 -16.35 -14.09
C SER A 267 20.25 -15.43 -14.52
N ALA A 268 18.99 -15.86 -14.38
CA ALA A 268 17.83 -15.03 -14.63
C ALA A 268 17.75 -13.84 -13.66
N LEU A 269 18.05 -14.09 -12.37
CA LEU A 269 18.05 -13.06 -11.33
C LEU A 269 19.06 -11.94 -11.60
N ASN A 270 20.24 -12.28 -12.15
CA ASN A 270 21.28 -11.31 -12.51
C ASN A 270 20.84 -10.34 -13.61
N CYS A 271 19.87 -10.72 -14.42
CA CYS A 271 19.28 -9.89 -15.45
C CYS A 271 18.02 -9.13 -14.99
N ALA A 272 17.48 -9.48 -13.83
CA ALA A 272 16.28 -8.89 -13.28
C ALA A 272 16.58 -7.62 -12.45
N HIS A 273 15.55 -6.82 -12.22
CA HIS A 273 15.64 -5.60 -11.42
C HIS A 273 15.11 -5.85 -10.00
N PRO A 274 15.78 -5.37 -8.94
CA PRO A 274 15.22 -5.42 -7.60
C PRO A 274 13.97 -4.52 -7.50
N ILE A 275 12.91 -5.01 -6.86
CA ILE A 275 11.69 -4.24 -6.66
C ILE A 275 11.96 -3.07 -5.71
N MET A 276 12.72 -3.31 -4.65
CA MET A 276 13.09 -2.30 -3.66
C MET A 276 14.59 -2.34 -3.38
N LYS A 277 15.16 -1.18 -3.13
CA LYS A 277 16.52 -1.02 -2.62
C LYS A 277 16.45 -0.55 -1.18
N LYS A 278 17.09 -1.30 -0.27
CA LYS A 278 17.30 -0.90 1.12
C LYS A 278 18.50 0.05 1.18
N VAL A 279 18.31 1.24 1.75
CA VAL A 279 19.32 2.31 1.82
C VAL A 279 19.41 2.79 3.26
N ASP A 280 20.61 3.09 3.77
CA ASP A 280 20.81 3.67 5.08
C ASP A 280 20.33 5.14 5.16
N CYS A 281 20.11 5.63 6.38
CA CYS A 281 19.62 6.99 6.63
C CYS A 281 20.50 8.10 6.05
N GLN A 282 21.81 7.89 5.98
CA GLN A 282 22.72 8.94 5.49
C GLN A 282 22.53 9.16 3.99
N ARG A 283 22.45 8.08 3.23
CA ARG A 283 22.16 8.13 1.78
C ARG A 283 20.73 8.57 1.49
N ALA A 284 19.77 8.19 2.33
CA ALA A 284 18.38 8.58 2.15
C ALA A 284 18.16 10.09 2.29
N SER A 285 18.93 10.80 3.12
CA SER A 285 18.83 12.27 3.24
C SER A 285 19.22 12.98 1.93
N GLU A 286 20.13 12.43 1.15
CA GLU A 286 20.49 12.93 -0.19
C GLU A 286 19.36 12.67 -1.19
N GLU A 287 18.70 11.52 -1.09
CA GLU A 287 17.58 11.14 -1.96
C GLU A 287 16.32 11.96 -1.70
N LEU A 288 16.13 12.46 -0.49
CA LEU A 288 14.97 13.29 -0.07
C LEU A 288 15.15 14.80 -0.34
N SER A 289 16.20 15.21 -1.04
CA SER A 289 16.51 16.62 -1.30
C SER A 289 15.57 17.34 -2.27
N CYS A 290 14.65 16.62 -2.95
CA CYS A 290 13.71 17.17 -3.91
C CYS A 290 12.33 17.47 -3.30
N PRO A 291 11.50 18.34 -3.91
CA PRO A 291 10.13 18.59 -3.45
C PRO A 291 9.33 17.28 -3.46
N VAL A 292 8.73 16.95 -2.33
CA VAL A 292 8.20 15.62 -2.03
C VAL A 292 6.75 15.73 -1.62
N LEU A 293 5.91 14.77 -2.08
CA LEU A 293 4.60 14.51 -1.52
C LEU A 293 4.77 13.47 -0.41
N TYR A 294 4.27 13.76 0.79
CA TYR A 294 4.34 12.86 1.94
C TYR A 294 2.98 12.31 2.31
N LEU A 295 2.91 11.01 2.56
CA LEU A 295 1.81 10.41 3.29
C LEU A 295 2.35 10.07 4.69
N TYR A 296 1.89 10.82 5.70
CA TYR A 296 2.37 10.66 7.06
C TYR A 296 1.48 9.75 7.87
N GLY A 297 2.10 8.82 8.57
CA GLY A 297 1.46 8.04 9.61
C GLY A 297 1.31 8.81 10.93
N SER A 298 0.76 8.12 11.92
CA SER A 298 0.68 8.58 13.31
C SER A 298 2.06 8.81 13.95
N ARG A 299 3.12 8.28 13.34
CA ARG A 299 4.51 8.42 13.75
C ARG A 299 5.25 9.25 12.71
N VAL A 300 5.05 10.55 12.69
CA VAL A 300 5.90 11.43 11.88
C VAL A 300 7.26 11.47 12.53
N GLY A 301 8.22 10.83 11.92
CA GLY A 301 9.62 10.88 12.38
C GLY A 301 10.14 12.30 12.38
N SER A 302 10.98 12.54 13.34
CA SER A 302 11.77 13.75 13.64
C SER A 302 12.09 14.65 12.45
N ASP A 303 12.40 15.87 12.76
CA ASP A 303 13.00 17.03 12.10
C ASP A 303 13.89 16.84 10.83
N ARG A 304 13.99 15.62 10.30
CA ARG A 304 14.87 15.30 9.16
C ARG A 304 14.31 15.73 7.79
N THR A 305 13.06 16.20 7.73
CA THR A 305 12.39 16.46 6.47
C THR A 305 11.66 17.79 6.41
N ASP A 306 12.24 18.85 6.98
CA ASP A 306 11.81 20.22 6.72
C ASP A 306 12.18 20.61 5.28
N VAL A 307 11.51 19.97 4.32
CA VAL A 307 11.50 20.44 2.95
C VAL A 307 10.43 21.53 2.86
N ASN A 308 10.82 22.75 3.03
CA ASN A 308 10.01 23.93 2.78
C ASN A 308 9.43 23.85 1.37
N ASN A 309 8.12 23.79 1.20
CA ASN A 309 7.29 23.65 -0.01
C ASN A 309 6.82 22.24 -0.40
N SER A 310 6.91 21.23 0.45
CA SER A 310 6.31 19.92 0.16
C SER A 310 4.84 19.87 0.58
N VAL A 311 4.01 19.19 -0.22
CA VAL A 311 2.64 18.85 0.19
C VAL A 311 2.69 17.68 1.16
N LYS A 312 1.99 17.82 2.30
CA LYS A 312 1.98 16.85 3.40
C LYS A 312 0.56 16.32 3.62
N TYR A 313 0.42 15.00 3.61
CA TYR A 313 -0.83 14.32 3.96
C TYR A 313 -0.67 13.67 5.32
N ILE A 314 -1.39 14.14 6.33
CA ILE A 314 -1.21 13.73 7.74
C ILE A 314 -2.46 13.00 8.22
N SER A 315 -2.29 11.87 8.93
CA SER A 315 -3.41 11.19 9.58
C SER A 315 -3.93 11.98 10.78
N LEU A 316 -5.23 11.87 11.04
CA LEU A 316 -5.83 12.48 12.23
C LEU A 316 -5.25 11.90 13.52
N ALA A 317 -4.94 10.59 13.53
CA ALA A 317 -4.26 9.94 14.65
C ALA A 317 -2.88 10.56 14.92
N GLY A 318 -2.11 10.88 13.86
CA GLY A 318 -0.83 11.58 13.96
C GLY A 318 -0.96 12.94 14.63
N ILE A 319 -1.95 13.73 14.22
CA ILE A 319 -2.20 15.06 14.84
C ILE A 319 -2.61 14.94 16.31
N LYS A 320 -3.51 14.01 16.64
CA LYS A 320 -3.92 13.74 18.03
C LYS A 320 -2.72 13.33 18.90
N ARG A 321 -1.78 12.59 18.32
CA ARG A 321 -0.56 12.18 19.02
C ARG A 321 0.37 13.36 19.30
N ILE A 322 0.50 14.30 18.36
CA ILE A 322 1.23 15.56 18.61
C ILE A 322 0.61 16.30 19.81
N ALA A 323 -0.70 16.40 19.86
CA ALA A 323 -1.42 17.05 20.94
C ALA A 323 -1.23 16.33 22.29
N GLY A 324 -1.27 14.99 22.31
CA GLY A 324 -1.19 14.18 23.54
C GLY A 324 0.23 14.02 24.08
N LEU A 325 1.15 13.62 23.24
CA LEU A 325 2.52 13.23 23.64
C LEU A 325 3.59 14.27 23.25
N GLY A 326 3.26 15.20 22.37
CA GLY A 326 4.19 16.18 21.81
C GLY A 326 5.28 15.59 20.91
N SER A 327 5.28 14.28 20.72
CA SER A 327 6.25 13.53 19.92
C SER A 327 5.52 12.57 18.98
N PHE A 328 6.15 12.26 17.88
CA PHE A 328 5.66 11.30 16.90
C PHE A 328 6.15 9.86 17.15
N SER A 329 7.11 9.66 18.08
CA SER A 329 7.68 8.35 18.40
C SER A 329 7.23 7.83 19.77
N ASP A 330 7.06 6.48 19.89
CA ASP A 330 6.65 5.81 21.13
C ASP A 330 7.82 5.55 22.09
N GLU A 331 9.04 5.89 21.71
CA GLU A 331 10.20 5.43 22.44
C GLU A 331 10.51 6.25 23.70
N SER A 332 10.91 5.50 24.72
CA SER A 332 11.29 5.85 26.07
C SER A 332 12.43 6.88 26.22
N THR A 333 12.96 7.41 25.13
CA THR A 333 13.97 8.47 25.08
C THR A 333 13.41 9.83 24.70
N SER A 334 12.11 9.94 24.41
CA SER A 334 11.50 11.22 24.07
C SER A 334 11.47 12.13 25.28
N LYS A 335 12.26 13.19 25.26
CA LYS A 335 12.02 14.36 26.10
C LYS A 335 10.58 14.76 25.96
N THR A 336 9.83 14.77 27.05
CA THR A 336 8.45 15.25 27.07
C THR A 336 8.44 16.67 26.50
N ILE A 337 7.88 16.82 25.31
CA ILE A 337 7.81 18.13 24.66
C ILE A 337 6.83 19.00 25.46
N SER A 338 7.24 20.22 25.80
CA SER A 338 6.42 21.13 26.59
C SER A 338 5.06 21.44 25.91
N SER A 339 4.04 21.74 26.70
CA SER A 339 2.73 22.15 26.16
C SER A 339 2.86 23.31 25.19
N ASN A 340 3.72 24.29 25.45
CA ASN A 340 3.95 25.41 24.54
C ASN A 340 4.50 24.97 23.17
N GLU A 341 5.38 23.99 23.14
CA GLU A 341 5.95 23.48 21.89
C GLU A 341 4.96 22.61 21.12
N ARG A 342 4.12 21.85 21.84
CA ARG A 342 2.99 21.13 21.23
C ARG A 342 2.01 22.09 20.54
N VAL A 343 1.64 23.16 21.24
CA VAL A 343 0.78 24.23 20.70
C VAL A 343 1.43 24.90 19.49
N ARG A 344 2.74 25.19 19.55
CA ARG A 344 3.48 25.77 18.42
C ARG A 344 3.39 24.86 17.17
N LYS A 345 3.68 23.58 17.32
CA LYS A 345 3.59 22.59 16.20
C LYS A 345 2.18 22.47 15.64
N LEU A 346 1.16 22.45 16.49
CA LEU A 346 -0.23 22.41 16.05
C LEU A 346 -0.62 23.68 15.28
N ASN A 347 -0.15 24.85 15.72
CA ASN A 347 -0.37 26.12 15.01
C ASN A 347 0.34 26.16 13.65
N GLU A 348 1.56 25.61 13.54
CA GLU A 348 2.26 25.47 12.27
C GLU A 348 1.45 24.62 11.28
N ILE A 349 0.97 23.44 11.70
CA ILE A 349 0.09 22.59 10.91
C ILE A 349 -1.20 23.32 10.51
N ARG A 350 -1.84 23.98 11.47
CA ARG A 350 -3.08 24.75 11.27
C ARG A 350 -2.94 25.81 10.17
N ASN A 351 -1.83 26.54 10.18
CA ASN A 351 -1.60 27.62 9.21
C ASN A 351 -1.35 27.12 7.79
N GLU A 352 -0.92 25.87 7.63
CA GLU A 352 -0.64 25.25 6.34
C GLU A 352 -1.83 24.42 5.78
N ILE A 353 -2.91 24.25 6.57
CA ILE A 353 -4.08 23.47 6.12
C ILE A 353 -4.68 24.08 4.85
N GLY A 354 -4.92 23.20 3.88
CA GLY A 354 -5.51 23.55 2.59
C GLY A 354 -4.53 24.12 1.57
N THR A 355 -3.28 24.37 1.96
CA THR A 355 -2.20 24.81 1.06
C THR A 355 -1.12 23.75 0.91
N HIS A 356 -0.45 23.43 1.99
CA HIS A 356 0.64 22.44 2.04
C HIS A 356 0.35 21.25 2.94
N VAL A 357 -0.63 21.37 3.84
CA VAL A 357 -1.03 20.29 4.75
C VAL A 357 -2.48 19.91 4.50
N PHE A 358 -2.72 18.61 4.36
CA PHE A 358 -4.04 18.01 4.20
C PHE A 358 -4.20 16.87 5.20
N ILE A 359 -5.40 16.76 5.79
CA ILE A 359 -5.69 15.73 6.78
C ILE A 359 -6.39 14.56 6.12
N ILE A 360 -5.85 13.36 6.29
CA ILE A 360 -6.42 12.12 5.74
C ILE A 360 -7.69 11.76 6.50
N ASP A 361 -8.73 11.42 5.76
CA ASP A 361 -9.92 10.79 6.32
C ASP A 361 -9.65 9.29 6.53
N GLU A 362 -9.42 8.90 7.77
CA GLU A 362 -9.07 7.53 8.17
C GLU A 362 -10.18 6.49 7.91
N ARG A 363 -11.37 6.93 7.52
CA ARG A 363 -12.45 6.04 7.06
C ARG A 363 -12.17 5.48 5.66
N ASN A 364 -11.33 6.14 4.88
CA ASN A 364 -11.08 5.85 3.47
C ASN A 364 -9.66 5.34 3.20
N ILE A 365 -8.67 5.86 3.93
CA ILE A 365 -7.29 5.41 3.91
C ILE A 365 -6.91 5.04 5.34
N PRO A 366 -6.21 3.92 5.58
CA PRO A 366 -5.84 3.53 6.95
C PRO A 366 -5.01 4.64 7.58
N PRO A 367 -5.16 4.84 8.90
CA PRO A 367 -4.19 5.64 9.61
C PRO A 367 -2.83 4.96 9.46
N ALA A 368 -1.96 5.53 8.65
CA ALA A 368 -0.59 5.04 8.54
C ALA A 368 0.08 5.24 9.90
N GLN A 369 0.08 4.21 10.73
CA GLN A 369 0.61 4.27 12.10
C GLN A 369 2.10 4.00 12.14
N THR A 370 2.58 3.22 11.20
CA THR A 370 3.93 2.68 11.20
C THR A 370 4.74 3.17 10.00
N TRP A 371 4.13 3.25 8.84
CA TRP A 371 4.82 3.54 7.59
C TRP A 371 4.59 4.97 7.11
N CYS A 372 5.67 5.58 6.66
CA CYS A 372 5.66 6.82 5.90
C CYS A 372 5.97 6.52 4.43
N VAL A 373 5.29 7.21 3.54
CA VAL A 373 5.47 7.08 2.09
C VAL A 373 5.81 8.43 1.51
N ALA A 374 6.91 8.54 0.80
CA ALA A 374 7.38 9.78 0.21
C ALA A 374 7.65 9.60 -1.28
N LEU A 375 7.39 10.65 -2.07
CA LEU A 375 7.79 10.74 -3.46
C LEU A 375 8.90 11.77 -3.59
N SER A 376 10.03 11.35 -4.10
CA SER A 376 11.14 12.24 -4.44
C SER A 376 11.18 12.43 -5.96
N GLY A 377 10.77 13.61 -6.42
CA GLY A 377 10.58 13.85 -7.85
C GLY A 377 9.41 13.03 -8.42
N LYS A 378 9.59 12.54 -9.67
CA LYS A 378 8.63 11.68 -10.38
C LYS A 378 9.17 10.27 -10.63
N ASP A 379 10.30 9.94 -10.07
CA ASP A 379 11.10 8.76 -10.40
C ASP A 379 11.41 7.87 -9.19
N LYS A 380 11.13 8.32 -7.95
CA LYS A 380 11.42 7.55 -6.75
C LYS A 380 10.24 7.58 -5.77
N LEU A 381 9.86 6.40 -5.33
CA LEU A 381 8.92 6.19 -4.23
C LEU A 381 9.69 5.61 -3.04
N ILE A 382 9.52 6.21 -1.88
CA ILE A 382 10.29 5.90 -0.68
C ILE A 382 9.33 5.47 0.42
N PHE A 383 9.57 4.29 1.00
CA PHE A 383 8.91 3.82 2.21
C PHE A 383 9.89 3.82 3.37
N TYR A 384 9.45 4.30 4.52
CA TYR A 384 10.27 4.28 5.72
C TYR A 384 9.40 4.25 6.99
N LYS A 385 9.98 3.74 8.07
CA LYS A 385 9.42 3.84 9.42
C LYS A 385 10.11 4.98 10.15
N ALA A 386 9.38 5.66 11.02
CA ALA A 386 9.90 6.80 11.79
C ALA A 386 11.20 6.48 12.55
N ASP A 387 11.30 5.27 13.09
CA ASP A 387 12.40 4.82 13.93
C ASP A 387 13.38 3.86 13.20
N SER A 388 13.25 3.73 11.88
CA SER A 388 14.10 2.83 11.08
C SER A 388 15.42 3.49 10.71
N GLU A 389 16.50 2.76 10.82
CA GLU A 389 17.80 3.13 10.26
C GLU A 389 17.86 3.02 8.73
N TYR A 390 16.79 2.49 8.12
CA TYR A 390 16.75 2.16 6.70
C TYR A 390 15.52 2.76 6.01
N PHE A 391 15.71 3.09 4.75
CA PHE A 391 14.70 3.48 3.79
C PHE A 391 14.59 2.45 2.68
N PHE A 392 13.41 2.30 2.11
CA PHE A 392 13.16 1.43 0.97
C PHE A 392 12.80 2.28 -0.23
N ILE A 393 13.60 2.21 -1.28
CA ILE A 393 13.44 3.00 -2.50
C ILE A 393 12.94 2.11 -3.62
N ILE A 394 11.84 2.49 -4.23
CA ILE A 394 11.27 1.88 -5.43
C ILE A 394 11.50 2.83 -6.59
N THR A 395 12.05 2.29 -7.68
CA THR A 395 12.30 3.02 -8.92
C THR A 395 11.57 2.40 -10.12
N GLU A 396 10.72 1.39 -9.88
CA GLU A 396 9.87 0.83 -10.94
C GLU A 396 8.90 1.93 -11.42
N PRO A 397 8.97 2.32 -12.71
CA PRO A 397 8.33 3.56 -13.18
C PRO A 397 6.81 3.58 -13.04
N GLU A 398 6.14 2.44 -13.25
CA GLU A 398 4.68 2.38 -13.20
C GLU A 398 4.15 2.41 -11.77
N VAL A 399 4.85 1.78 -10.81
CA VAL A 399 4.54 1.91 -9.39
C VAL A 399 4.72 3.35 -8.92
N VAL A 400 5.86 3.95 -9.24
CA VAL A 400 6.14 5.35 -8.89
C VAL A 400 5.09 6.29 -9.48
N GLN A 401 4.75 6.11 -10.76
CA GLN A 401 3.74 6.92 -11.44
C GLN A 401 2.34 6.73 -10.86
N ALA A 402 1.99 5.51 -10.46
CA ALA A 402 0.70 5.23 -9.84
C ALA A 402 0.57 5.92 -8.48
N PHE A 403 1.61 5.85 -7.64
CA PHE A 403 1.64 6.57 -6.36
C PHE A 403 1.68 8.09 -6.55
N TYR A 404 2.41 8.59 -7.54
CA TYR A 404 2.44 10.01 -7.87
C TYR A 404 1.03 10.52 -8.22
N ARG A 405 0.31 9.80 -9.10
CA ARG A 405 -1.08 10.14 -9.45
C ARG A 405 -1.99 10.06 -8.24
N PHE A 406 -1.89 8.98 -7.46
CA PHE A 406 -2.67 8.81 -6.24
C PHE A 406 -2.49 10.01 -5.30
N MET A 407 -1.26 10.37 -4.95
CA MET A 407 -0.98 11.47 -4.03
C MET A 407 -1.35 12.83 -4.61
N SER A 408 -1.10 13.09 -5.89
CA SER A 408 -1.43 14.36 -6.52
C SER A 408 -2.95 14.59 -6.70
N GLU A 409 -3.72 13.51 -6.80
CA GLU A 409 -5.18 13.54 -6.98
C GLU A 409 -5.95 13.37 -5.64
N LEU A 410 -5.26 13.17 -4.51
CA LEU A 410 -5.90 13.07 -3.18
C LEU A 410 -6.81 14.27 -2.84
N PRO A 411 -6.44 15.53 -3.13
CA PRO A 411 -7.31 16.66 -2.84
C PRO A 411 -8.68 16.58 -3.52
N ASP A 412 -8.76 15.95 -4.69
CA ASP A 412 -9.98 15.82 -5.48
C ASP A 412 -10.70 14.47 -5.31
N SER A 413 -10.11 13.55 -4.54
CA SER A 413 -10.58 12.17 -4.44
C SER A 413 -11.62 11.91 -3.35
N GLY A 414 -11.84 12.86 -2.43
CA GLY A 414 -12.67 12.66 -1.24
C GLY A 414 -12.05 11.79 -0.14
N TYR A 415 -10.75 11.49 -0.24
CA TYR A 415 -9.99 10.78 0.80
C TYR A 415 -9.48 11.70 1.92
N LEU A 416 -9.68 13.00 1.79
CA LEU A 416 -9.23 13.99 2.77
C LEU A 416 -10.40 14.55 3.56
N LEU A 417 -10.15 14.93 4.79
CA LEU A 417 -11.09 15.73 5.57
C LEU A 417 -11.25 17.11 4.92
N ARG A 418 -12.43 17.68 5.06
CA ARG A 418 -12.67 19.07 4.67
C ARG A 418 -11.81 19.99 5.53
N ASN A 419 -11.29 21.05 4.92
CA ASN A 419 -10.39 21.98 5.61
C ASN A 419 -11.06 22.66 6.82
N ASP A 420 -12.35 23.01 6.74
CA ASP A 420 -13.11 23.58 7.85
C ASP A 420 -13.18 22.60 9.04
N LEU A 421 -13.54 21.34 8.79
CA LEU A 421 -13.57 20.31 9.82
C LEU A 421 -12.18 20.02 10.39
N ALA A 422 -11.15 20.01 9.55
CA ALA A 422 -9.77 19.81 9.98
C ALA A 422 -9.30 20.95 10.90
N LEU A 423 -9.64 22.19 10.56
CA LEU A 423 -9.35 23.37 11.39
C LEU A 423 -10.06 23.31 12.74
N ASP A 424 -11.38 23.00 12.75
CA ASP A 424 -12.16 22.85 13.99
C ASP A 424 -11.55 21.80 14.95
N ILE A 425 -11.11 20.65 14.39
CA ILE A 425 -10.47 19.59 15.17
C ILE A 425 -9.15 20.09 15.77
N ILE A 426 -8.30 20.77 14.98
CA ILE A 426 -7.01 21.26 15.46
C ILE A 426 -7.20 22.37 16.50
N ASP A 427 -8.13 23.27 16.31
CA ASP A 427 -8.45 24.31 17.29
C ASP A 427 -8.93 23.72 18.62
N GLY A 428 -9.73 22.65 18.56
CA GLY A 428 -10.11 21.89 19.75
C GLY A 428 -8.93 21.23 20.45
N LEU A 429 -7.98 20.68 19.69
CA LEU A 429 -6.76 20.07 20.26
C LEU A 429 -5.83 21.13 20.88
N ILE A 430 -5.65 22.29 20.23
CA ILE A 430 -4.84 23.41 20.76
C ILE A 430 -5.44 23.87 22.10
N ALA A 431 -6.75 24.08 22.16
CA ALA A 431 -7.44 24.47 23.39
C ALA A 431 -7.26 23.43 24.50
N GLY A 432 -7.35 22.14 24.16
CA GLY A 432 -7.12 21.03 25.11
C GLY A 432 -5.70 20.99 25.67
N VAL A 433 -4.68 21.25 24.84
CA VAL A 433 -3.26 21.28 25.28
C VAL A 433 -2.95 22.54 26.09
N SER A 434 -3.56 23.68 25.74
CA SER A 434 -3.33 24.95 26.46
C SER A 434 -3.94 24.96 27.87
N ASN A 435 -4.91 24.10 28.15
CA ASN A 435 -5.56 23.94 29.46
C ASN A 435 -4.88 22.90 30.38
N GLN A 436 -3.85 22.21 29.89
CA GLN A 436 -3.00 21.28 30.66
C GLN A 436 -1.72 21.96 31.16
#